data_8f10d2b481506834375c0fcbbf1884d8
#
_entry.id   8f10d2b481506834375c0fcbbf1884d8
#
_cell.length_a   1.000
_cell.length_b   1.000
_cell.length_c   1.000
_cell.angle_alpha   90.00
_cell.angle_beta   90.00
_cell.angle_gamma   90.00
#
_symmetry.space_group_name_H-M   'P 1'
#
loop_
_entity.id
_entity.type
_entity.pdbx_description
1 polymer ?
#
loop_
_entity_poly.entity_id
_entity_poly.type
_entity_poly.pdbx_seq_one_letter_code
_entity_poly.pdbx_strand_id
1 'polypeptide(L)'
;MAEAQKPKLWLARPYDPDAVERIARQTKISPLVAQALLGRGFREPDKIISFLAPPSLSRGLHNPTRLPGCVQAAKFLAKAIRAQKQIVVYGDYDVDGMTATAVLLQGIKKCGGKCVFYVPNRLEEGYGLNCAALKRLKEENGAQVVATVDCGIMSLKEAAYAKELGLDLVITDHHSPLVDEKTGRQVLPDCPAIVHPKLEVEGEP
;
A
#
# COMPACT_ATOMS: atom_id res chain seq x y z
N MET A 1 34.09 -10.57 24.31
CA MET A 1 33.95 -11.91 23.72
C MET A 1 32.87 -11.80 22.66
N ALA A 2 33.21 -11.96 21.37
CA ALA A 2 32.24 -11.90 20.28
C ALA A 2 31.35 -13.15 20.33
N GLU A 3 30.04 -13.00 20.45
CA GLU A 3 29.09 -14.09 20.29
C GLU A 3 29.26 -14.70 18.89
N ALA A 4 29.61 -15.98 18.85
CA ALA A 4 29.70 -16.73 17.61
C ALA A 4 28.30 -16.76 16.96
N GLN A 5 28.14 -16.09 15.83
CA GLN A 5 26.90 -16.13 15.04
C GLN A 5 26.61 -17.58 14.67
N LYS A 6 25.44 -18.09 15.10
CA LYS A 6 24.96 -19.41 14.69
C LYS A 6 24.90 -19.47 13.16
N PRO A 7 25.40 -20.57 12.55
CA PRO A 7 25.34 -20.70 11.09
C PRO A 7 23.88 -20.64 10.61
N LYS A 8 23.63 -19.83 9.57
CA LYS A 8 22.29 -19.74 8.97
C LYS A 8 21.99 -21.04 8.22
N LEU A 9 20.88 -21.68 8.54
CA LEU A 9 20.38 -22.85 7.82
C LEU A 9 19.60 -22.40 6.57
N TRP A 10 20.01 -22.89 5.41
CA TRP A 10 19.28 -22.72 4.17
C TRP A 10 18.20 -23.81 4.04
N LEU A 11 16.93 -23.41 3.96
CA LEU A 11 15.82 -24.30 3.72
C LEU A 11 15.34 -24.10 2.28
N ALA A 12 15.67 -25.07 1.41
CA ALA A 12 15.14 -25.11 0.06
C ALA A 12 13.81 -25.89 0.04
N ARG A 13 12.84 -25.43 -0.76
CA ARG A 13 11.60 -26.20 -0.97
C ARG A 13 11.89 -27.45 -1.76
N PRO A 14 11.13 -28.56 -1.53
CA PRO A 14 11.33 -29.81 -2.27
C PRO A 14 11.33 -29.59 -3.79
N TYR A 15 12.26 -30.25 -4.45
CA TYR A 15 12.36 -30.28 -5.91
C TYR A 15 11.66 -31.54 -6.42
N ASP A 16 10.69 -31.34 -7.32
CA ASP A 16 9.97 -32.39 -8.03
C ASP A 16 10.28 -32.24 -9.53
N PRO A 17 11.25 -32.99 -10.09
CA PRO A 17 11.67 -32.85 -11.46
C PRO A 17 10.53 -33.10 -12.47
N ASP A 18 9.67 -34.09 -12.19
CA ASP A 18 8.57 -34.45 -13.10
C ASP A 18 7.52 -33.35 -13.17
N ALA A 19 7.17 -32.76 -12.01
CA ALA A 19 6.27 -31.64 -11.94
C ALA A 19 6.86 -30.39 -12.62
N VAL A 20 8.16 -30.13 -12.44
CA VAL A 20 8.85 -29.01 -13.06
C VAL A 20 8.86 -29.16 -14.60
N GLU A 21 9.23 -30.35 -15.11
CA GLU A 21 9.26 -30.59 -16.54
C GLU A 21 7.86 -30.50 -17.17
N ARG A 22 6.86 -31.06 -16.54
CA ARG A 22 5.47 -30.99 -16.97
C ARG A 22 4.98 -29.54 -17.07
N ILE A 23 5.16 -28.74 -16.02
CA ILE A 23 4.75 -27.35 -16.00
C ILE A 23 5.53 -26.53 -17.04
N ALA A 24 6.85 -26.68 -17.09
CA ALA A 24 7.68 -25.97 -18.06
C ALA A 24 7.22 -26.22 -19.50
N ARG A 25 6.92 -27.47 -19.83
CA ARG A 25 6.45 -27.87 -21.15
C ARG A 25 5.05 -27.30 -21.47
N GLN A 26 4.10 -27.40 -20.52
CA GLN A 26 2.72 -26.98 -20.73
C GLN A 26 2.58 -25.45 -20.79
N THR A 27 3.38 -24.71 -20.02
CA THR A 27 3.31 -23.24 -19.95
C THR A 27 4.35 -22.53 -20.81
N LYS A 28 5.26 -23.29 -21.45
CA LYS A 28 6.38 -22.77 -22.28
C LYS A 28 7.30 -21.82 -21.51
N ILE A 29 7.49 -22.06 -20.21
CA ILE A 29 8.43 -21.31 -19.36
C ILE A 29 9.67 -22.14 -19.08
N SER A 30 10.75 -21.50 -18.59
CA SER A 30 11.96 -22.23 -18.21
C SER A 30 11.72 -23.13 -16.99
N PRO A 31 12.44 -24.27 -16.85
CA PRO A 31 12.34 -25.14 -15.67
C PRO A 31 12.62 -24.40 -14.36
N LEU A 32 13.52 -23.40 -14.36
CA LEU A 32 13.81 -22.59 -13.19
C LEU A 32 12.62 -21.77 -12.73
N VAL A 33 11.90 -21.13 -13.67
CA VAL A 33 10.67 -20.38 -13.37
C VAL A 33 9.56 -21.33 -12.92
N ALA A 34 9.42 -22.50 -13.55
CA ALA A 34 8.47 -23.52 -13.14
C ALA A 34 8.71 -23.97 -11.69
N GLN A 35 9.98 -24.26 -11.32
CA GLN A 35 10.37 -24.61 -9.96
C GLN A 35 10.01 -23.50 -8.95
N ALA A 36 10.30 -22.25 -9.29
CA ALA A 36 9.99 -21.12 -8.42
C ALA A 36 8.49 -20.97 -8.17
N LEU A 37 7.66 -21.18 -9.20
CA LEU A 37 6.20 -21.10 -9.10
C LEU A 37 5.61 -22.30 -8.34
N LEU A 38 6.09 -23.51 -8.61
CA LEU A 38 5.74 -24.72 -7.85
C LEU A 38 6.07 -24.56 -6.36
N GLY A 39 7.23 -23.98 -6.05
CA GLY A 39 7.64 -23.62 -4.71
C GLY A 39 6.73 -22.63 -4.02
N ARG A 40 5.98 -21.83 -4.76
CA ARG A 40 4.97 -20.87 -4.28
C ARG A 40 3.54 -21.41 -4.30
N GLY A 41 3.36 -22.69 -4.63
CA GLY A 41 2.07 -23.35 -4.61
C GLY A 41 1.27 -23.29 -5.93
N PHE A 42 1.81 -22.68 -6.97
CA PHE A 42 1.18 -22.74 -8.29
C PHE A 42 1.33 -24.15 -8.88
N ARG A 43 0.21 -24.82 -9.15
CA ARG A 43 0.22 -26.19 -9.67
C ARG A 43 -0.52 -26.35 -11.00
N GLU A 44 -1.39 -25.41 -11.32
CA GLU A 44 -2.24 -25.44 -12.49
C GLU A 44 -1.65 -24.56 -13.60
N PRO A 45 -1.43 -25.10 -14.82
CA PRO A 45 -0.85 -24.36 -15.93
C PRO A 45 -1.59 -23.05 -16.25
N ASP A 46 -2.94 -23.09 -16.24
CA ASP A 46 -3.75 -21.90 -16.56
C ASP A 46 -3.59 -20.78 -15.54
N LYS A 47 -3.46 -21.13 -14.26
CA LYS A 47 -3.17 -20.14 -13.18
C LYS A 47 -1.78 -19.55 -13.34
N ILE A 48 -0.80 -20.37 -13.76
CA ILE A 48 0.57 -19.92 -14.04
C ILE A 48 0.59 -18.96 -15.23
N ILE A 49 -0.06 -19.33 -16.33
CA ILE A 49 -0.16 -18.49 -17.53
C ILE A 49 -0.85 -17.16 -17.19
N SER A 50 -1.95 -17.23 -16.46
CA SER A 50 -2.67 -16.03 -16.01
C SER A 50 -1.83 -15.12 -15.11
N PHE A 51 -1.05 -15.71 -14.19
CA PHE A 51 -0.18 -14.96 -13.28
C PHE A 51 0.98 -14.28 -14.01
N LEU A 52 1.56 -14.94 -15.03
CA LEU A 52 2.67 -14.41 -15.81
C LEU A 52 2.22 -13.49 -16.96
N ALA A 53 0.95 -13.52 -17.31
CA ALA A 53 0.42 -12.68 -18.39
C ALA A 53 0.54 -11.19 -18.01
N PRO A 54 0.87 -10.32 -18.99
CA PRO A 54 0.83 -8.88 -18.77
C PRO A 54 -0.57 -8.45 -18.28
N PRO A 55 -0.67 -7.58 -17.28
CA PRO A 55 -1.95 -7.07 -16.83
C PRO A 55 -2.64 -6.32 -17.97
N SER A 56 -3.93 -6.58 -18.14
CA SER A 56 -4.76 -5.84 -19.09
C SER A 56 -5.97 -5.25 -18.34
N LEU A 57 -6.47 -4.11 -18.82
CA LEU A 57 -7.65 -3.47 -18.23
C LEU A 57 -8.87 -4.40 -18.15
N SER A 58 -8.98 -5.35 -19.10
CA SER A 58 -10.11 -6.30 -19.15
C SER A 58 -9.92 -7.58 -18.32
N ARG A 59 -8.70 -7.93 -17.93
CA ARG A 59 -8.40 -9.22 -17.27
C ARG A 59 -7.57 -9.15 -16.00
N GLY A 60 -7.03 -8.00 -15.63
CA GLY A 60 -6.09 -7.89 -14.52
C GLY A 60 -6.55 -6.97 -13.38
N LEU A 61 -7.59 -6.18 -13.58
CA LEU A 61 -8.07 -5.25 -12.58
C LEU A 61 -9.30 -5.81 -11.88
N HIS A 62 -9.24 -5.90 -10.57
CA HIS A 62 -10.41 -6.17 -9.75
C HIS A 62 -11.26 -4.89 -9.58
N ASN A 63 -12.54 -5.08 -9.24
CA ASN A 63 -13.38 -3.96 -8.88
C ASN A 63 -12.78 -3.26 -7.64
N PRO A 64 -12.45 -1.95 -7.71
CA PRO A 64 -11.81 -1.23 -6.61
C PRO A 64 -12.66 -1.20 -5.33
N THR A 65 -13.97 -1.39 -5.43
CA THR A 65 -14.85 -1.46 -4.24
C THR A 65 -14.60 -2.70 -3.38
N ARG A 66 -13.88 -3.69 -3.89
CA ARG A 66 -13.43 -4.87 -3.12
C ARG A 66 -12.21 -4.59 -2.25
N LEU A 67 -11.50 -3.48 -2.50
CA LEU A 67 -10.36 -3.09 -1.67
C LEU A 67 -10.89 -2.49 -0.37
N PRO A 68 -10.54 -3.05 0.80
CA PRO A 68 -11.00 -2.55 2.09
C PRO A 68 -10.74 -1.05 2.26
N GLY A 69 -11.74 -0.32 2.74
CA GLY A 69 -11.70 1.13 2.96
C GLY A 69 -11.82 2.00 1.70
N CYS A 70 -11.70 1.44 0.49
CA CYS A 70 -11.71 2.21 -0.75
C CYS A 70 -12.99 3.05 -0.93
N VAL A 71 -14.15 2.45 -0.68
CA VAL A 71 -15.44 3.16 -0.80
C VAL A 71 -15.55 4.29 0.22
N GLN A 72 -15.09 4.07 1.45
CA GLN A 72 -15.11 5.07 2.52
C GLN A 72 -14.20 6.25 2.16
N ALA A 73 -12.96 5.98 1.75
CA ALA A 73 -12.01 7.00 1.33
C ALA A 73 -12.51 7.80 0.12
N ALA A 74 -13.06 7.13 -0.89
CA ALA A 74 -13.62 7.79 -2.07
C ALA A 74 -14.79 8.72 -1.71
N LYS A 75 -15.71 8.29 -0.83
CA LYS A 75 -16.81 9.13 -0.34
C LYS A 75 -16.28 10.33 0.43
N PHE A 76 -15.28 10.13 1.28
CA PHE A 76 -14.66 11.20 2.07
C PHE A 76 -13.99 12.24 1.14
N LEU A 77 -13.13 11.80 0.23
CA LEU A 77 -12.45 12.69 -0.72
C LEU A 77 -13.45 13.41 -1.63
N ALA A 78 -14.49 12.73 -2.11
CA ALA A 78 -15.54 13.37 -2.91
C ALA A 78 -16.29 14.47 -2.13
N LYS A 79 -16.53 14.28 -0.83
CA LYS A 79 -17.09 15.34 0.05
C LYS A 79 -16.13 16.50 0.20
N ALA A 80 -14.85 16.25 0.40
CA ALA A 80 -13.80 17.27 0.51
C ALA A 80 -13.67 18.09 -0.80
N ILE A 81 -13.69 17.41 -1.95
CA ILE A 81 -13.65 18.03 -3.27
C ILE A 81 -14.86 18.96 -3.47
N ARG A 82 -16.08 18.48 -3.19
CA ARG A 82 -17.30 19.32 -3.29
C ARG A 82 -17.26 20.53 -2.36
N ALA A 83 -16.69 20.36 -1.17
CA ALA A 83 -16.49 21.46 -0.22
C ALA A 83 -15.31 22.37 -0.57
N GLN A 84 -14.62 22.13 -1.70
CA GLN A 84 -13.44 22.88 -2.14
C GLN A 84 -12.34 22.97 -1.07
N LYS A 85 -12.22 21.94 -0.24
CA LYS A 85 -11.13 21.84 0.75
C LYS A 85 -9.78 21.75 0.04
N GLN A 86 -8.75 22.36 0.63
CA GLN A 86 -7.38 22.19 0.18
C GLN A 86 -6.89 20.78 0.56
N ILE A 87 -6.61 19.96 -0.45
CA ILE A 87 -6.12 18.59 -0.29
C ILE A 87 -4.63 18.57 -0.60
N VAL A 88 -3.86 17.87 0.23
CA VAL A 88 -2.46 17.56 -0.05
C VAL A 88 -2.33 16.05 -0.24
N VAL A 89 -1.80 15.61 -1.38
CA VAL A 89 -1.38 14.22 -1.58
C VAL A 89 0.03 14.09 -1.04
N TYR A 90 0.17 13.32 0.02
CA TYR A 90 1.44 13.06 0.68
C TYR A 90 1.98 11.69 0.22
N GLY A 91 3.02 11.70 -0.60
CA GLY A 91 3.61 10.47 -1.16
C GLY A 91 4.88 10.03 -0.47
N ASP A 92 5.39 8.90 -0.91
CA ASP A 92 6.75 8.46 -0.61
C ASP A 92 7.69 8.81 -1.78
N TYR A 93 8.99 8.73 -1.51
CA TYR A 93 10.06 9.13 -2.44
C TYR A 93 10.45 8.05 -3.45
N ASP A 94 9.98 6.83 -3.30
CA ASP A 94 10.28 5.74 -4.23
C ASP A 94 9.32 5.74 -5.45
N VAL A 95 9.48 4.75 -6.34
CA VAL A 95 8.69 4.68 -7.57
C VAL A 95 7.21 4.48 -7.29
N ASP A 96 6.86 3.68 -6.28
CA ASP A 96 5.48 3.39 -5.92
C ASP A 96 4.81 4.65 -5.36
N GLY A 97 5.45 5.33 -4.41
CA GLY A 97 4.97 6.58 -3.84
C GLY A 97 4.86 7.70 -4.88
N MET A 98 5.86 7.87 -5.74
CA MET A 98 5.85 8.89 -6.80
C MET A 98 4.74 8.67 -7.82
N THR A 99 4.56 7.43 -8.29
CA THR A 99 3.51 7.09 -9.27
C THR A 99 2.12 7.16 -8.66
N ALA A 100 1.94 6.67 -7.43
CA ALA A 100 0.68 6.77 -6.70
C ALA A 100 0.29 8.24 -6.43
N THR A 101 1.27 9.09 -6.08
CA THR A 101 1.08 10.54 -5.94
C THR A 101 0.56 11.16 -7.23
N ALA A 102 1.18 10.85 -8.36
CA ALA A 102 0.76 11.37 -9.66
C ALA A 102 -0.66 10.91 -10.03
N VAL A 103 -1.01 9.66 -9.78
CA VAL A 103 -2.34 9.09 -10.07
C VAL A 103 -3.41 9.77 -9.22
N LEU A 104 -3.22 9.84 -7.89
CA LEU A 104 -4.22 10.42 -7.00
C LEU A 104 -4.37 11.93 -7.23
N LEU A 105 -3.26 12.66 -7.40
CA LEU A 105 -3.26 14.09 -7.71
C LEU A 105 -4.08 14.38 -8.98
N GLN A 106 -3.83 13.64 -10.06
CA GLN A 106 -4.55 13.80 -11.31
C GLN A 106 -6.03 13.44 -11.16
N GLY A 107 -6.34 12.36 -10.41
CA GLY A 107 -7.71 11.96 -10.13
C GLY A 107 -8.50 13.06 -9.42
N ILE A 108 -7.95 13.62 -8.33
CA ILE A 108 -8.58 14.72 -7.58
C ILE A 108 -8.77 15.96 -8.46
N LYS A 109 -7.75 16.36 -9.25
CA LYS A 109 -7.84 17.50 -10.17
C LYS A 109 -8.89 17.29 -11.25
N LYS A 110 -8.99 16.10 -11.85
CA LYS A 110 -10.03 15.76 -12.83
C LYS A 110 -11.44 15.83 -12.24
N CYS A 111 -11.59 15.61 -10.95
CA CYS A 111 -12.85 15.76 -10.22
C CYS A 111 -13.11 17.21 -9.77
N GLY A 112 -12.30 18.18 -10.15
CA GLY A 112 -12.45 19.60 -9.81
C GLY A 112 -11.97 19.97 -8.40
N GLY A 113 -11.16 19.11 -7.76
CA GLY A 113 -10.62 19.35 -6.42
C GLY A 113 -9.39 20.27 -6.42
N LYS A 114 -9.25 21.05 -5.35
CA LYS A 114 -8.04 21.84 -5.05
C LYS A 114 -7.01 20.89 -4.44
N CYS A 115 -5.91 20.65 -5.16
CA CYS A 115 -4.94 19.65 -4.74
C CYS A 115 -3.52 20.05 -5.12
N VAL A 116 -2.61 19.88 -4.17
CA VAL A 116 -1.16 19.91 -4.34
C VAL A 116 -0.56 18.59 -3.86
N PHE A 117 0.72 18.36 -4.14
CA PHE A 117 1.42 17.19 -3.64
C PHE A 117 2.57 17.59 -2.73
N TYR A 118 2.98 16.65 -1.91
CA TYR A 118 4.16 16.72 -1.08
C TYR A 118 4.86 15.36 -1.05
N VAL A 119 6.16 15.36 -1.24
CA VAL A 119 7.03 14.17 -1.11
C VAL A 119 8.15 14.53 -0.14
N PRO A 120 8.33 13.80 0.97
CA PRO A 120 9.35 14.11 1.96
C PRO A 120 10.76 13.91 1.41
N ASN A 121 11.70 14.74 1.87
CA ASN A 121 13.10 14.54 1.57
C ASN A 121 13.66 13.42 2.47
N ARG A 122 14.05 12.30 1.87
CA ARG A 122 14.57 11.12 2.58
C ARG A 122 15.73 11.44 3.55
N LEU A 123 16.61 12.35 3.16
CA LEU A 123 17.82 12.66 3.94
C LEU A 123 17.52 13.54 5.15
N GLU A 124 16.50 14.40 5.07
CA GLU A 124 16.19 15.39 6.10
C GLU A 124 14.98 14.99 6.95
N GLU A 125 14.00 14.33 6.36
CA GLU A 125 12.70 14.06 6.99
C GLU A 125 12.47 12.58 7.30
N GLY A 126 13.28 11.70 6.71
CA GLY A 126 13.14 10.24 6.88
C GLY A 126 12.04 9.63 6.01
N TYR A 127 11.57 8.45 6.42
CA TYR A 127 10.53 7.70 5.73
C TYR A 127 9.15 7.98 6.33
N GLY A 128 8.16 8.11 5.45
CA GLY A 128 6.75 8.15 5.81
C GLY A 128 6.26 9.49 6.34
N LEU A 129 5.07 9.44 6.94
CA LEU A 129 4.41 10.62 7.49
C LEU A 129 5.15 11.14 8.72
N ASN A 130 5.32 12.46 8.85
CA ASN A 130 5.96 13.06 10.02
C ASN A 130 5.23 14.33 10.50
N CYS A 131 5.29 14.58 11.81
CA CYS A 131 4.59 15.67 12.45
C CYS A 131 5.04 17.06 11.97
N ALA A 132 6.32 17.24 11.69
CA ALA A 132 6.85 18.53 11.22
C ALA A 132 6.32 18.87 9.83
N ALA A 133 6.27 17.89 8.93
CA ALA A 133 5.66 18.07 7.61
C ALA A 133 4.17 18.37 7.72
N LEU A 134 3.40 17.66 8.56
CA LEU A 134 1.98 17.93 8.77
C LEU A 134 1.72 19.36 9.23
N LYS A 135 2.51 19.85 10.19
CA LYS A 135 2.43 21.24 10.67
C LYS A 135 2.71 22.22 9.53
N ARG A 136 3.80 22.03 8.79
CA ARG A 136 4.16 22.88 7.65
C ARG A 136 3.08 22.89 6.57
N LEU A 137 2.52 21.73 6.22
CA LEU A 137 1.43 21.64 5.24
C LEU A 137 0.18 22.40 5.68
N LYS A 138 -0.13 22.37 6.99
CA LYS A 138 -1.23 23.15 7.55
C LYS A 138 -0.99 24.66 7.46
N GLU A 139 0.20 25.10 7.88
CA GLU A 139 0.53 26.53 8.03
C GLU A 139 0.84 27.19 6.68
N GLU A 140 1.62 26.53 5.81
CA GLU A 140 2.09 27.13 4.55
C GLU A 140 1.18 26.83 3.36
N ASN A 141 0.58 25.63 3.30
CA ASN A 141 -0.27 25.22 2.19
C ASN A 141 -1.77 25.35 2.48
N GLY A 142 -2.15 25.71 3.69
CA GLY A 142 -3.54 25.78 4.10
C GLY A 142 -4.27 24.43 4.03
N ALA A 143 -3.52 23.32 4.21
CA ALA A 143 -4.07 21.98 4.11
C ALA A 143 -5.25 21.79 5.07
N GLN A 144 -6.30 21.17 4.58
CA GLN A 144 -7.47 20.76 5.35
C GLN A 144 -7.63 19.25 5.33
N VAL A 145 -7.14 18.60 4.27
CA VAL A 145 -7.10 17.15 4.10
C VAL A 145 -5.71 16.75 3.65
N VAL A 146 -5.12 15.74 4.28
CA VAL A 146 -3.90 15.08 3.83
C VAL A 146 -4.29 13.65 3.42
N ALA A 147 -4.06 13.32 2.16
CA ALA A 147 -4.25 11.96 1.65
C ALA A 147 -2.87 11.34 1.40
N THR A 148 -2.50 10.36 2.22
CA THR A 148 -1.22 9.65 2.02
C THR A 148 -1.35 8.60 0.94
N VAL A 149 -0.27 8.36 0.22
CA VAL A 149 -0.14 7.25 -0.71
C VAL A 149 1.18 6.54 -0.43
N ASP A 150 1.13 5.20 -0.37
CA ASP A 150 2.27 4.32 -0.16
C ASP A 150 2.97 4.52 1.20
N CYS A 151 2.28 5.11 2.16
CA CYS A 151 2.77 5.30 3.53
C CYS A 151 1.61 5.60 4.50
N GLY A 152 1.90 5.48 5.80
CA GLY A 152 1.02 5.98 6.85
C GLY A 152 0.33 4.92 7.70
N ILE A 153 0.31 3.63 7.29
CA ILE A 153 -0.41 2.58 8.06
C ILE A 153 0.16 2.39 9.48
N MET A 154 1.42 2.73 9.70
CA MET A 154 2.06 2.64 11.02
C MET A 154 2.12 3.97 11.77
N SER A 155 1.60 5.06 11.19
CA SER A 155 1.76 6.44 11.66
C SER A 155 0.72 6.82 12.73
N LEU A 156 0.68 6.08 13.85
CA LEU A 156 -0.28 6.30 14.94
C LEU A 156 -0.14 7.69 15.58
N LYS A 157 1.12 8.08 15.86
CA LYS A 157 1.45 9.37 16.47
C LYS A 157 1.10 10.53 15.53
N GLU A 158 1.43 10.39 14.27
CA GLU A 158 1.20 11.41 13.25
C GLU A 158 -0.30 11.58 12.97
N ALA A 159 -1.09 10.50 13.02
CA ALA A 159 -2.53 10.57 12.89
C ALA A 159 -3.17 11.32 14.08
N ALA A 160 -2.72 11.05 15.30
CA ALA A 160 -3.16 11.79 16.48
C ALA A 160 -2.81 13.29 16.36
N TYR A 161 -1.59 13.59 15.93
CA TYR A 161 -1.14 14.97 15.73
C TYR A 161 -1.90 15.67 14.58
N ALA A 162 -2.22 14.99 13.49
CA ALA A 162 -3.06 15.55 12.44
C ALA A 162 -4.43 15.97 12.97
N LYS A 163 -5.01 15.16 13.84
CA LYS A 163 -6.29 15.46 14.51
C LYS A 163 -6.19 16.70 15.41
N GLU A 164 -5.11 16.85 16.18
CA GLU A 164 -4.83 18.05 16.99
C GLU A 164 -4.71 19.32 16.12
N LEU A 165 -4.11 19.21 14.95
CA LEU A 165 -4.00 20.30 13.98
C LEU A 165 -5.32 20.60 13.24
N GLY A 166 -6.37 19.82 13.43
CA GLY A 166 -7.61 19.91 12.67
C GLY A 166 -7.41 19.56 11.18
N LEU A 167 -6.52 18.62 10.91
CA LEU A 167 -6.31 18.02 9.58
C LEU A 167 -7.10 16.71 9.51
N ASP A 168 -7.89 16.56 8.45
CA ASP A 168 -8.47 15.27 8.10
C ASP A 168 -7.38 14.41 7.40
N LEU A 169 -7.10 13.21 7.90
CA LEU A 169 -6.11 12.30 7.33
C LEU A 169 -6.80 11.12 6.65
N VAL A 170 -6.48 10.87 5.39
CA VAL A 170 -6.89 9.67 4.64
C VAL A 170 -5.63 8.90 4.30
N ILE A 171 -5.55 7.63 4.71
CA ILE A 171 -4.38 6.79 4.49
C ILE A 171 -4.67 5.81 3.35
N THR A 172 -3.76 5.74 2.36
CA THR A 172 -3.72 4.65 1.38
C THR A 172 -2.34 4.02 1.39
N ASP A 173 -2.27 2.74 1.78
CA ASP A 173 -1.00 2.05 2.02
C ASP A 173 -1.15 0.54 1.76
N HIS A 174 -0.02 -0.17 1.66
CA HIS A 174 0.03 -1.63 1.48
C HIS A 174 1.09 -2.31 2.38
N HIS A 175 1.85 -1.53 3.14
CA HIS A 175 2.84 -2.04 4.08
C HIS A 175 2.20 -2.86 5.19
N SER A 176 2.99 -3.56 5.99
CA SER A 176 2.44 -4.32 7.10
C SER A 176 1.99 -3.39 8.22
N PRO A 177 0.73 -3.49 8.67
CA PRO A 177 0.27 -2.72 9.81
C PRO A 177 0.95 -3.18 11.11
N LEU A 178 0.95 -2.31 12.11
CA LEU A 178 1.37 -2.70 13.46
C LEU A 178 0.42 -3.75 14.02
N VAL A 179 0.96 -4.69 14.78
CA VAL A 179 0.19 -5.73 15.46
C VAL A 179 0.50 -5.65 16.96
N ASP A 180 -0.53 -5.64 17.77
CA ASP A 180 -0.41 -5.73 19.22
C ASP A 180 0.03 -7.15 19.60
N GLU A 181 1.19 -7.26 20.24
CA GLU A 181 1.80 -8.55 20.58
C GLU A 181 0.96 -9.42 21.55
N LYS A 182 0.09 -8.79 22.36
CA LYS A 182 -0.73 -9.49 23.33
C LYS A 182 -2.03 -10.03 22.74
N THR A 183 -2.63 -9.24 21.83
CA THR A 183 -3.94 -9.58 21.27
C THR A 183 -3.84 -10.18 19.87
N GLY A 184 -2.71 -10.01 19.17
CA GLY A 184 -2.53 -10.38 17.77
C GLY A 184 -3.33 -9.51 16.79
N ARG A 185 -4.01 -8.47 17.27
CA ARG A 185 -4.85 -7.59 16.43
C ARG A 185 -4.04 -6.46 15.81
N GLN A 186 -4.49 -6.01 14.65
CA GLN A 186 -3.93 -4.83 13.99
C GLN A 186 -4.19 -3.57 14.80
N VAL A 187 -3.17 -2.73 14.92
CA VAL A 187 -3.27 -1.39 15.54
C VAL A 187 -3.20 -0.37 14.41
N LEU A 188 -4.30 0.33 14.20
CA LEU A 188 -4.48 1.23 13.07
C LEU A 188 -4.52 2.70 13.52
N PRO A 189 -4.05 3.64 12.66
CA PRO A 189 -4.19 5.06 12.92
C PRO A 189 -5.66 5.50 13.03
N ASP A 190 -5.97 6.39 13.99
CA ASP A 190 -7.31 6.98 14.11
C ASP A 190 -7.48 8.10 13.08
N CYS A 191 -8.14 7.78 11.98
CA CYS A 191 -8.37 8.72 10.89
C CYS A 191 -9.68 8.41 10.14
N PRO A 192 -10.22 9.38 9.36
CA PRO A 192 -11.48 9.24 8.63
C PRO A 192 -11.59 8.05 7.69
N ALA A 193 -10.48 7.64 7.05
CA ALA A 193 -10.47 6.47 6.18
C ALA A 193 -9.08 5.89 6.01
N ILE A 194 -9.00 4.56 5.96
CA ILE A 194 -7.79 3.79 5.62
C ILE A 194 -8.14 2.86 4.46
N VAL A 195 -7.37 2.94 3.37
CA VAL A 195 -7.43 1.99 2.25
C VAL A 195 -6.23 1.09 2.34
N HIS A 196 -6.46 -0.21 2.55
CA HIS A 196 -5.34 -1.12 2.72
C HIS A 196 -5.75 -2.58 2.42
N PRO A 197 -4.97 -3.35 1.62
CA PRO A 197 -5.35 -4.70 1.18
C PRO A 197 -5.33 -5.76 2.30
N LYS A 198 -4.69 -5.47 3.43
CA LYS A 198 -4.56 -6.41 4.56
C LYS A 198 -5.38 -5.97 5.79
N LEU A 199 -6.35 -5.07 5.64
CA LEU A 199 -7.25 -4.75 6.75
C LEU A 199 -8.09 -5.99 7.11
N GLU A 200 -8.17 -6.27 8.40
CA GLU A 200 -9.13 -7.23 8.93
C GLU A 200 -10.54 -6.64 8.74
N VAL A 201 -11.31 -7.24 7.85
CA VAL A 201 -12.73 -6.88 7.65
C VAL A 201 -13.54 -7.72 8.62
N GLU A 202 -14.25 -7.07 9.55
CA GLU A 202 -15.14 -7.80 10.46
C GLU A 202 -16.14 -8.64 9.66
N GLY A 203 -16.06 -9.97 9.82
CA GLY A 203 -17.01 -10.92 9.23
C GLY A 203 -16.55 -11.71 8.00
N GLU A 204 -15.32 -11.52 7.53
CA GLU A 204 -14.70 -12.46 6.58
C GLU A 204 -13.66 -13.34 7.31
N PRO A 205 -13.75 -14.69 7.18
CA PRO A 205 -12.81 -15.64 7.80
C PRO A 205 -11.45 -15.64 7.13
#